data_bb80864e3ac5b42e5fd4bcee53eae561
#
_entry.id   bb80864e3ac5b42e5fd4bcee53eae561
#
_cell.length_a   1.000
_cell.length_b   1.000
_cell.length_c   1.000
_cell.angle_alpha   90.00
_cell.angle_beta   90.00
_cell.angle_gamma   90.00
#
_symmetry.space_group_name_H-M   'P 1'
#
loop_
_entity.id
_entity.type
_entity.pdbx_description
1 polymer ?
#
loop_
_entity_poly.entity_id
_entity_poly.type
_entity_poly.pdbx_seq_one_letter_code
_entity_poly.pdbx_strand_id
1 'polypeptide(L)'
;MAPFRTRKSTLLGYAPCIHGYRHVRGKRRQLRYQPDRLVGMSINPDIVGRVYPAEGTYAVGREKIREFARAVHAENPLHHDVEAARAAGYADLIAPPTFAIILSQAADAALIGDKSAGIDFSRVVHADQRFTHHRPIVAGDELRTEVHVDAVRVMGAGAMLTTREEITDADGNPVTTCISSLLVRADEEGE
;
A
#
# COMPACT_ATOMS: atom_id res chain seq x y z
N MET A 1 25.13 48.18 24.34
CA MET A 1 24.67 47.23 25.38
C MET A 1 23.39 47.78 25.99
N ALA A 2 22.25 47.28 25.59
CA ALA A 2 20.96 47.62 26.17
C ALA A 2 20.18 46.32 26.45
N PRO A 3 19.52 46.15 27.58
CA PRO A 3 18.97 44.86 27.99
C PRO A 3 17.59 44.59 27.38
N PHE A 4 17.39 43.37 27.00
CA PHE A 4 16.14 42.77 26.52
C PHE A 4 15.08 42.77 27.62
N ARG A 5 13.94 43.39 27.35
CA ARG A 5 12.73 43.32 28.19
C ARG A 5 11.91 42.12 27.83
N THR A 6 11.81 41.15 28.73
CA THR A 6 10.86 40.04 28.70
C THR A 6 9.42 40.53 28.94
N ARG A 7 8.54 40.29 27.95
CA ARG A 7 7.08 40.44 28.13
C ARG A 7 6.52 39.14 28.73
N LYS A 8 5.93 39.27 29.91
CA LYS A 8 5.06 38.27 30.53
C LYS A 8 3.73 38.24 29.74
N SER A 9 3.39 37.11 29.11
CA SER A 9 2.05 36.86 28.58
C SER A 9 1.20 36.20 29.65
N THR A 10 0.08 36.81 29.92
CA THR A 10 -0.96 36.44 30.88
C THR A 10 -1.71 35.22 30.33
N LEU A 11 -1.69 34.11 31.08
CA LEU A 11 -2.51 32.93 30.83
C LEU A 11 -3.96 33.22 31.18
N LEU A 12 -4.84 33.28 30.17
CA LEU A 12 -6.29 33.21 30.38
C LEU A 12 -6.66 31.73 30.63
N GLY A 13 -7.21 31.48 31.82
CA GLY A 13 -7.73 30.21 32.22
C GLY A 13 -8.96 29.79 31.39
N TYR A 14 -8.90 28.62 30.76
CA TYR A 14 -10.06 27.95 30.22
C TYR A 14 -10.61 26.98 31.29
N ALA A 15 -11.82 27.26 31.76
CA ALA A 15 -12.58 26.36 32.61
C ALA A 15 -13.14 25.20 31.77
N PRO A 16 -13.08 23.95 32.26
CA PRO A 16 -13.68 22.82 31.56
C PRO A 16 -15.20 22.80 31.81
N CYS A 17 -15.99 22.93 30.74
CA CYS A 17 -17.40 22.60 30.76
C CYS A 17 -17.58 21.09 30.89
N ILE A 18 -17.91 20.63 32.08
CA ILE A 18 -18.33 19.24 32.33
C ILE A 18 -19.78 19.11 31.92
N HIS A 19 -20.05 18.69 30.69
CA HIS A 19 -21.37 18.21 30.28
C HIS A 19 -21.41 16.69 30.46
N GLY A 20 -22.34 16.25 31.32
CA GLY A 20 -22.55 14.86 31.69
C GLY A 20 -22.88 13.98 30.48
N TYR A 21 -22.01 13.04 30.18
CA TYR A 21 -22.30 11.91 29.28
C TYR A 21 -23.23 10.95 29.99
N ARG A 22 -24.52 10.96 29.64
CA ARG A 22 -25.46 9.88 29.99
C ARG A 22 -24.96 8.60 29.33
N HIS A 23 -24.59 7.63 30.16
CA HIS A 23 -24.30 6.26 29.74
C HIS A 23 -25.56 5.63 29.14
N VAL A 24 -25.70 5.66 27.83
CA VAL A 24 -26.66 4.83 27.11
C VAL A 24 -26.05 3.42 27.06
N ARG A 25 -26.58 2.52 27.88
CA ARG A 25 -26.31 1.09 27.77
C ARG A 25 -26.88 0.57 26.44
N GLY A 26 -26.16 0.76 25.36
CA GLY A 26 -26.42 0.09 24.10
C GLY A 26 -26.07 -1.38 24.24
N LYS A 27 -27.07 -2.25 24.11
CA LYS A 27 -26.87 -3.70 23.95
C LYS A 27 -25.91 -3.87 22.77
N ARG A 28 -24.68 -4.34 23.03
CA ARG A 28 -23.79 -4.82 21.97
C ARG A 28 -24.51 -5.95 21.27
N ARG A 29 -25.08 -5.69 20.09
CA ARG A 29 -25.46 -6.76 19.17
C ARG A 29 -24.15 -7.47 18.82
N GLN A 30 -23.95 -8.66 19.35
CA GLN A 30 -22.99 -9.60 18.79
C GLN A 30 -23.46 -9.85 17.35
N LEU A 31 -22.74 -9.31 16.39
CA LEU A 31 -22.86 -9.70 14.99
C LEU A 31 -22.48 -11.17 14.93
N ARG A 32 -23.50 -12.04 14.97
CA ARG A 32 -23.31 -13.46 14.67
C ARG A 32 -22.86 -13.54 13.22
N TYR A 33 -21.70 -14.14 12.99
CA TYR A 33 -21.26 -14.59 11.68
C TYR A 33 -22.41 -15.43 11.09
N GLN A 34 -23.01 -14.95 10.00
CA GLN A 34 -24.05 -15.65 9.25
C GLN A 34 -23.39 -16.14 7.96
N PRO A 35 -23.09 -17.45 7.84
CA PRO A 35 -22.46 -18.01 6.64
C PRO A 35 -23.33 -17.87 5.38
N ASP A 36 -24.62 -17.69 5.53
CA ASP A 36 -25.61 -17.60 4.44
C ASP A 36 -25.57 -16.26 3.68
N ARG A 37 -24.79 -15.28 4.12
CA ARG A 37 -24.57 -14.01 3.40
C ARG A 37 -23.43 -14.06 2.38
N LEU A 38 -22.76 -15.20 2.21
CA LEU A 38 -21.67 -15.38 1.25
C LEU A 38 -22.16 -15.78 -0.15
N VAL A 39 -23.47 -15.91 -0.36
CA VAL A 39 -24.05 -16.14 -1.68
C VAL A 39 -23.88 -14.85 -2.50
N GLY A 40 -23.07 -14.89 -3.56
CA GLY A 40 -22.76 -13.75 -4.41
C GLY A 40 -21.41 -13.05 -4.16
N MET A 41 -20.61 -13.49 -3.19
CA MET A 41 -19.25 -12.96 -3.02
C MET A 41 -18.26 -13.66 -3.94
N SER A 42 -17.63 -12.89 -4.84
CA SER A 42 -16.61 -13.42 -5.76
C SER A 42 -15.28 -13.76 -5.09
N ILE A 43 -15.00 -13.25 -3.90
CA ILE A 43 -13.72 -13.43 -3.19
C ILE A 43 -13.88 -14.38 -2.00
N ASN A 44 -12.95 -15.35 -1.87
CA ASN A 44 -12.89 -16.26 -0.74
C ASN A 44 -12.23 -15.59 0.49
N PRO A 45 -12.94 -15.41 1.63
CA PRO A 45 -12.34 -14.80 2.81
C PRO A 45 -11.25 -15.66 3.49
N ASP A 46 -11.20 -16.97 3.20
CA ASP A 46 -10.22 -17.89 3.80
C ASP A 46 -8.81 -17.74 3.19
N ILE A 47 -8.63 -16.81 2.26
CA ILE A 47 -7.29 -16.45 1.75
C ILE A 47 -6.50 -15.55 2.69
N VAL A 48 -7.12 -14.95 3.71
CA VAL A 48 -6.43 -14.11 4.68
C VAL A 48 -5.32 -14.90 5.37
N GLY A 49 -4.12 -14.32 5.40
CA GLY A 49 -2.91 -14.95 5.90
C GLY A 49 -2.16 -15.79 4.87
N ARG A 50 -2.68 -15.96 3.63
CA ARG A 50 -1.91 -16.57 2.56
C ARG A 50 -0.74 -15.70 2.15
N VAL A 51 0.35 -16.39 1.75
CA VAL A 51 1.55 -15.78 1.24
C VAL A 51 1.83 -16.36 -0.13
N TYR A 52 2.09 -15.49 -1.10
CA TYR A 52 2.49 -15.85 -2.46
C TYR A 52 3.97 -15.45 -2.60
N PRO A 53 4.88 -16.41 -2.64
CA PRO A 53 6.31 -16.15 -2.71
C PRO A 53 6.70 -15.55 -4.05
N ALA A 54 7.83 -14.86 -4.08
CA ALA A 54 8.38 -14.31 -5.31
C ALA A 54 8.66 -15.41 -6.34
N GLU A 55 8.07 -15.28 -7.53
CA GLU A 55 8.28 -16.24 -8.63
C GLU A 55 9.60 -16.01 -9.38
N GLY A 56 10.33 -14.93 -9.08
CA GLY A 56 11.58 -14.59 -9.74
C GLY A 56 12.22 -13.33 -9.18
N THR A 57 13.20 -12.83 -9.90
CA THR A 57 13.93 -11.61 -9.58
C THR A 57 13.67 -10.57 -10.67
N TYR A 58 13.38 -9.33 -10.25
CA TYR A 58 13.22 -8.19 -11.14
C TYR A 58 14.53 -7.38 -11.17
N ALA A 59 15.20 -7.34 -12.33
CA ALA A 59 16.38 -6.49 -12.54
C ALA A 59 15.97 -5.05 -12.89
N VAL A 60 16.36 -4.09 -12.06
CA VAL A 60 16.04 -2.69 -12.23
C VAL A 60 16.94 -2.04 -13.28
N GLY A 61 16.39 -1.82 -14.48
CA GLY A 61 17.13 -1.20 -15.59
C GLY A 61 17.03 0.32 -15.58
N ARG A 62 18.12 1.01 -16.00
CA ARG A 62 18.15 2.49 -16.16
C ARG A 62 17.03 2.99 -17.07
N GLU A 63 16.81 2.31 -18.20
CA GLU A 63 15.80 2.74 -19.18
C GLU A 63 14.39 2.60 -18.62
N LYS A 64 14.14 1.58 -17.78
CA LYS A 64 12.84 1.42 -17.11
C LYS A 64 12.58 2.53 -16.09
N ILE A 65 13.61 2.96 -15.36
CA ILE A 65 13.51 4.12 -14.46
C ILE A 65 13.18 5.38 -15.27
N ARG A 66 13.90 5.64 -16.38
CA ARG A 66 13.67 6.80 -17.24
C ARG A 66 12.28 6.78 -17.89
N GLU A 67 11.85 5.62 -18.39
CA GLU A 67 10.52 5.42 -18.95
C GLU A 67 9.42 5.76 -17.94
N PHE A 68 9.53 5.17 -16.74
CA PHE A 68 8.58 5.41 -15.67
C PHE A 68 8.58 6.86 -15.20
N ALA A 69 9.77 7.46 -15.02
CA ALA A 69 9.90 8.85 -14.62
C ALA A 69 9.21 9.80 -15.63
N ARG A 70 9.41 9.57 -16.93
CA ARG A 70 8.67 10.33 -17.97
C ARG A 70 7.16 10.13 -17.90
N ALA A 71 6.70 8.90 -17.68
CA ALA A 71 5.27 8.58 -17.63
C ALA A 71 4.56 9.26 -16.46
N VAL A 72 5.25 9.44 -15.33
CA VAL A 72 4.69 10.10 -14.13
C VAL A 72 5.13 11.57 -13.99
N HIS A 73 5.76 12.14 -15.02
CA HIS A 73 6.28 13.50 -15.04
C HIS A 73 7.26 13.83 -13.88
N ALA A 74 8.08 12.85 -13.50
CA ALA A 74 9.11 13.03 -12.50
C ALA A 74 10.38 13.63 -13.15
N GLU A 75 10.55 14.95 -13.03
CA GLU A 75 11.61 15.71 -13.71
C GLU A 75 12.94 15.78 -12.94
N ASN A 76 13.02 15.19 -11.75
CA ASN A 76 14.23 15.21 -10.96
C ASN A 76 15.40 14.56 -11.74
N PRO A 77 16.54 15.26 -11.94
CA PRO A 77 17.68 14.74 -12.66
C PRO A 77 18.20 13.39 -12.19
N LEU A 78 17.99 13.04 -10.91
CA LEU A 78 18.42 11.76 -10.32
C LEU A 78 17.73 10.54 -10.96
N HIS A 79 16.61 10.74 -11.68
CA HIS A 79 15.92 9.69 -12.42
C HIS A 79 16.39 9.56 -13.88
N HIS A 80 17.17 10.51 -14.37
CA HIS A 80 17.48 10.65 -15.79
C HIS A 80 18.99 10.67 -16.10
N ASP A 81 19.78 11.31 -15.23
CA ASP A 81 21.22 11.54 -15.41
C ASP A 81 22.02 10.78 -14.35
N VAL A 82 22.86 9.84 -14.82
CA VAL A 82 23.69 8.99 -13.95
C VAL A 82 24.72 9.83 -13.19
N GLU A 83 25.30 10.86 -13.84
CA GLU A 83 26.29 11.69 -13.19
C GLU A 83 25.68 12.57 -12.10
N ALA A 84 24.47 13.08 -12.33
CA ALA A 84 23.71 13.79 -11.30
C ALA A 84 23.39 12.87 -10.10
N ALA A 85 22.98 11.62 -10.36
CA ALA A 85 22.72 10.65 -9.30
C ALA A 85 23.97 10.31 -8.49
N ARG A 86 25.09 10.10 -9.16
CA ARG A 86 26.39 9.84 -8.51
C ARG A 86 26.90 11.04 -7.71
N ALA A 87 26.76 12.24 -8.24
CA ALA A 87 27.12 13.48 -7.53
C ALA A 87 26.28 13.65 -6.26
N ALA A 88 25.04 13.13 -6.23
CA ALA A 88 24.17 13.10 -5.06
C ALA A 88 24.45 11.93 -4.10
N GLY A 89 25.45 11.07 -4.40
CA GLY A 89 25.87 9.98 -3.52
C GLY A 89 25.20 8.61 -3.79
N TYR A 90 24.44 8.48 -4.87
CA TYR A 90 23.86 7.20 -5.27
C TYR A 90 24.80 6.44 -6.22
N ALA A 91 24.71 5.11 -6.23
CA ALA A 91 25.52 4.29 -7.12
C ALA A 91 25.13 4.48 -8.60
N ASP A 92 23.86 4.71 -8.86
CA ASP A 92 23.27 4.89 -10.19
C ASP A 92 21.93 5.65 -10.11
N LEU A 93 21.16 5.71 -11.22
CA LEU A 93 19.83 6.33 -11.22
C LEU A 93 18.96 5.78 -10.11
N ILE A 94 18.30 6.65 -9.37
CA ILE A 94 17.24 6.24 -8.42
C ILE A 94 15.88 6.25 -9.10
N ALA A 95 15.03 5.32 -8.72
CA ALA A 95 13.66 5.25 -9.23
C ALA A 95 12.78 6.34 -8.56
N PRO A 96 11.75 6.87 -9.26
CA PRO A 96 10.73 7.69 -8.62
C PRO A 96 10.03 6.95 -7.46
N PRO A 97 9.53 7.65 -6.43
CA PRO A 97 8.96 7.02 -5.23
C PRO A 97 7.83 6.03 -5.50
N THR A 98 7.06 6.22 -6.58
CA THR A 98 5.96 5.32 -6.94
C THR A 98 6.38 4.15 -7.85
N PHE A 99 7.66 4.03 -8.20
CA PHE A 99 8.17 2.98 -9.10
C PHE A 99 7.88 1.56 -8.59
N ALA A 100 7.85 1.37 -7.27
CA ALA A 100 7.58 0.09 -6.64
C ALA A 100 6.21 -0.52 -7.04
N ILE A 101 5.28 0.29 -7.57
CA ILE A 101 3.99 -0.19 -8.10
C ILE A 101 4.15 -1.23 -9.22
N ILE A 102 5.22 -1.11 -10.03
CA ILE A 102 5.49 -2.06 -11.12
C ILE A 102 5.72 -3.46 -10.56
N LEU A 103 6.46 -3.56 -9.45
CA LEU A 103 6.79 -4.83 -8.81
C LEU A 103 5.57 -5.36 -8.05
N SER A 104 4.87 -4.49 -7.31
CA SER A 104 3.66 -4.83 -6.56
C SER A 104 2.59 -5.43 -7.49
N GLN A 105 2.20 -4.73 -8.56
CA GLN A 105 1.19 -5.21 -9.51
C GLN A 105 1.62 -6.48 -10.27
N ALA A 106 2.91 -6.63 -10.56
CA ALA A 106 3.40 -7.85 -11.18
C ALA A 106 3.29 -9.07 -10.24
N ALA A 107 3.56 -8.87 -8.96
CA ALA A 107 3.46 -9.91 -7.95
C ALA A 107 1.99 -10.29 -7.64
N ASP A 108 1.06 -9.33 -7.70
CA ASP A 108 -0.38 -9.58 -7.53
C ASP A 108 -0.93 -10.58 -8.56
N ALA A 109 -0.26 -10.78 -9.68
CA ALA A 109 -0.67 -11.75 -10.70
C ALA A 109 -0.76 -13.18 -10.14
N ALA A 110 0.09 -13.56 -9.19
CA ALA A 110 0.04 -14.87 -8.54
C ALA A 110 -1.25 -15.04 -7.71
N LEU A 111 -1.62 -14.02 -6.94
CA LEU A 111 -2.87 -13.99 -6.16
C LEU A 111 -4.10 -14.02 -7.08
N ILE A 112 -4.09 -13.21 -8.14
CA ILE A 112 -5.20 -13.13 -9.12
C ILE A 112 -5.34 -14.45 -9.89
N GLY A 113 -4.23 -15.12 -10.20
CA GLY A 113 -4.20 -16.42 -10.86
C GLY A 113 -4.66 -17.58 -9.98
N ASP A 114 -4.70 -17.40 -8.67
CA ASP A 114 -5.19 -18.41 -7.73
C ASP A 114 -6.72 -18.52 -7.79
N LYS A 115 -7.22 -19.53 -8.51
CA LYS A 115 -8.66 -19.80 -8.64
C LYS A 115 -9.35 -19.99 -7.31
N SER A 116 -8.64 -20.47 -6.27
CA SER A 116 -9.19 -20.67 -4.95
C SER A 116 -9.41 -19.35 -4.19
N ALA A 117 -8.78 -18.26 -4.63
CA ALA A 117 -9.01 -16.93 -4.10
C ALA A 117 -10.35 -16.34 -4.56
N GLY A 118 -10.89 -16.80 -5.69
CA GLY A 118 -12.19 -16.36 -6.21
C GLY A 118 -12.19 -14.90 -6.68
N ILE A 119 -11.05 -14.36 -7.10
CA ILE A 119 -10.94 -12.96 -7.56
C ILE A 119 -11.22 -12.88 -9.04
N ASP A 120 -12.30 -12.22 -9.44
CA ASP A 120 -12.53 -11.80 -10.81
C ASP A 120 -11.87 -10.44 -11.06
N PHE A 121 -10.73 -10.45 -11.76
CA PHE A 121 -9.96 -9.23 -12.02
C PHE A 121 -10.72 -8.17 -12.82
N SER A 122 -11.69 -8.58 -13.65
CA SER A 122 -12.53 -7.64 -14.41
C SER A 122 -13.39 -6.74 -13.51
N ARG A 123 -13.55 -7.12 -12.23
CA ARG A 123 -14.36 -6.44 -11.22
C ARG A 123 -13.53 -5.77 -10.14
N VAL A 124 -12.20 -5.78 -10.28
CA VAL A 124 -11.29 -5.15 -9.32
C VAL A 124 -11.10 -3.68 -9.63
N VAL A 125 -11.22 -2.85 -8.60
CA VAL A 125 -10.85 -1.43 -8.62
C VAL A 125 -9.75 -1.21 -7.61
N HIS A 126 -8.63 -0.65 -8.06
CA HIS A 126 -7.55 -0.24 -7.17
C HIS A 126 -7.98 1.02 -6.40
N ALA A 127 -8.17 0.90 -5.11
CA ALA A 127 -8.74 1.96 -4.26
C ALA A 127 -7.70 2.79 -3.52
N ASP A 128 -6.63 2.18 -3.03
CA ASP A 128 -5.55 2.86 -2.29
C ASP A 128 -4.23 2.14 -2.47
N GLN A 129 -3.13 2.92 -2.47
CA GLN A 129 -1.76 2.42 -2.54
C GLN A 129 -0.87 3.20 -1.58
N ARG A 130 -0.10 2.49 -0.75
CA ARG A 130 0.87 3.08 0.16
C ARG A 130 2.24 2.44 -0.05
N PHE A 131 3.27 3.26 0.08
CA PHE A 131 4.66 2.83 0.00
C PHE A 131 5.40 3.24 1.26
N THR A 132 6.13 2.29 1.86
CA THR A 132 7.12 2.57 2.90
C THR A 132 8.48 2.19 2.36
N HIS A 133 9.30 3.18 2.05
CA HIS A 133 10.64 2.96 1.52
C HIS A 133 11.65 2.79 2.66
N HIS A 134 12.39 1.69 2.64
CA HIS A 134 13.48 1.41 3.57
C HIS A 134 14.81 1.93 2.99
N ARG A 135 14.94 1.92 1.66
CA ARG A 135 15.97 2.59 0.87
C ARG A 135 15.43 2.93 -0.52
N PRO A 136 16.09 3.86 -1.25
CA PRO A 136 15.78 4.07 -2.66
C PRO A 136 15.97 2.79 -3.49
N ILE A 137 15.14 2.60 -4.50
CA ILE A 137 15.38 1.62 -5.57
C ILE A 137 16.37 2.26 -6.55
N VAL A 138 17.44 1.54 -6.85
CA VAL A 138 18.54 2.03 -7.70
C VAL A 138 18.69 1.13 -8.94
N ALA A 139 19.09 1.70 -10.07
CA ALA A 139 19.39 0.90 -11.25
C ALA A 139 20.51 -0.11 -10.95
N GLY A 140 20.30 -1.36 -11.33
CA GLY A 140 21.16 -2.49 -11.00
C GLY A 140 20.68 -3.32 -9.82
N ASP A 141 19.66 -2.86 -9.06
CA ASP A 141 19.03 -3.70 -8.05
C ASP A 141 18.42 -4.95 -8.67
N GLU A 142 18.56 -6.08 -7.98
CA GLU A 142 17.83 -7.32 -8.22
C GLU A 142 16.82 -7.51 -7.09
N LEU A 143 15.54 -7.33 -7.40
CA LEU A 143 14.47 -7.26 -6.42
C LEU A 143 13.54 -8.48 -6.50
N ARG A 144 13.09 -8.93 -5.34
CA ARG A 144 12.07 -9.98 -5.19
C ARG A 144 10.87 -9.40 -4.47
N THR A 145 9.67 -9.86 -4.83
CA THR A 145 8.43 -9.37 -4.23
C THR A 145 7.61 -10.56 -3.74
N GLU A 146 7.30 -10.56 -2.45
CA GLU A 146 6.40 -11.52 -1.82
C GLU A 146 5.08 -10.83 -1.48
N VAL A 147 3.93 -11.47 -1.79
CA VAL A 147 2.60 -10.92 -1.53
C VAL A 147 1.97 -11.61 -0.33
N HIS A 148 1.49 -10.82 0.62
CA HIS A 148 0.73 -11.26 1.78
C HIS A 148 -0.71 -10.77 1.69
N VAL A 149 -1.68 -11.62 1.96
CA VAL A 149 -3.09 -11.23 2.09
C VAL A 149 -3.37 -10.86 3.54
N ASP A 150 -3.42 -9.56 3.83
CA ASP A 150 -3.58 -9.07 5.20
C ASP A 150 -5.05 -9.02 5.64
N ALA A 151 -5.99 -8.73 4.73
CA ALA A 151 -7.40 -8.68 5.08
C ALA A 151 -8.35 -8.85 3.88
N VAL A 152 -9.50 -9.44 4.14
CA VAL A 152 -10.69 -9.40 3.28
C VAL A 152 -11.86 -8.86 4.12
N ARG A 153 -12.47 -7.76 3.69
CA ARG A 153 -13.59 -7.12 4.39
C ARG A 153 -14.78 -6.98 3.47
N VAL A 154 -15.90 -7.59 3.84
CA VAL A 154 -17.15 -7.44 3.10
C VAL A 154 -17.66 -6.00 3.22
N MET A 155 -18.03 -5.39 2.09
CA MET A 155 -18.52 -4.01 2.00
C MET A 155 -19.68 -3.93 1.01
N GLY A 156 -20.92 -3.92 1.52
CA GLY A 156 -22.12 -3.85 0.68
C GLY A 156 -22.15 -4.96 -0.38
N ALA A 157 -22.16 -4.59 -1.66
CA ALA A 157 -22.13 -5.48 -2.82
C ALA A 157 -20.71 -5.83 -3.29
N GLY A 158 -19.76 -6.05 -2.37
CA GLY A 158 -18.39 -6.42 -2.71
C GLY A 158 -17.53 -6.66 -1.49
N ALA A 159 -16.22 -6.72 -1.69
CA ALA A 159 -15.26 -6.87 -0.63
C ALA A 159 -14.02 -5.98 -0.87
N MET A 160 -13.45 -5.47 0.20
CA MET A 160 -12.15 -4.83 0.19
C MET A 160 -11.10 -5.87 0.53
N LEU A 161 -10.20 -6.15 -0.41
CA LEU A 161 -9.01 -6.95 -0.24
C LEU A 161 -7.86 -6.00 0.10
N THR A 162 -7.09 -6.32 1.14
CA THR A 162 -5.85 -5.62 1.47
C THR A 162 -4.69 -6.59 1.31
N THR A 163 -3.75 -6.23 0.44
CA THR A 163 -2.49 -6.95 0.26
C THR A 163 -1.32 -6.12 0.77
N ARG A 164 -0.26 -6.79 1.13
CA ARG A 164 1.02 -6.21 1.50
C ARG A 164 2.12 -6.92 0.72
N GLU A 165 2.86 -6.16 -0.06
CA GLU A 165 3.95 -6.65 -0.87
C GLU A 165 5.28 -6.24 -0.22
N GLU A 166 6.08 -7.23 0.18
CA GLU A 166 7.42 -7.04 0.70
C GLU A 166 8.43 -7.17 -0.44
N ILE A 167 9.06 -6.04 -0.77
CA ILE A 167 10.10 -5.98 -1.79
C ILE A 167 11.46 -6.01 -1.11
N THR A 168 12.25 -7.03 -1.42
CA THR A 168 13.59 -7.24 -0.88
C THR A 168 14.64 -7.27 -1.99
N ASP A 169 15.91 -7.01 -1.63
CA ASP A 169 17.05 -7.21 -2.52
C ASP A 169 17.49 -8.70 -2.57
N ALA A 170 18.55 -8.97 -3.32
CA ALA A 170 19.08 -10.33 -3.49
C ALA A 170 19.55 -10.97 -2.17
N ASP A 171 19.97 -10.15 -1.21
CA ASP A 171 20.43 -10.58 0.12
C ASP A 171 19.28 -10.70 1.14
N GLY A 172 18.04 -10.38 0.73
CA GLY A 172 16.85 -10.40 1.59
C GLY A 172 16.65 -9.16 2.45
N ASN A 173 17.42 -8.09 2.23
CA ASN A 173 17.21 -6.84 2.96
C ASN A 173 15.95 -6.11 2.43
N PRO A 174 15.16 -5.47 3.30
CA PRO A 174 13.97 -4.75 2.89
C PRO A 174 14.31 -3.51 2.06
N VAL A 175 13.62 -3.33 0.95
CA VAL A 175 13.75 -2.18 0.05
C VAL A 175 12.50 -1.30 0.11
N THR A 176 11.34 -1.90 -0.08
CA THR A 176 10.05 -1.18 -0.02
C THR A 176 8.96 -2.14 0.45
N THR A 177 8.11 -1.69 1.36
CA THR A 177 6.84 -2.35 1.68
C THR A 177 5.72 -1.57 0.99
N CYS A 178 4.92 -2.25 0.18
CA CYS A 178 3.70 -1.72 -0.43
C CYS A 178 2.48 -2.25 0.33
N ILE A 179 1.43 -1.44 0.42
CA ILE A 179 0.12 -1.88 0.88
C ILE A 179 -0.91 -1.43 -0.14
N SER A 180 -1.61 -2.39 -0.73
CA SER A 180 -2.64 -2.16 -1.73
C SER A 180 -4.02 -2.44 -1.15
N SER A 181 -5.01 -1.62 -1.50
CA SER A 181 -6.41 -1.88 -1.21
C SER A 181 -7.18 -2.02 -2.51
N LEU A 182 -7.75 -3.19 -2.73
CA LEU A 182 -8.47 -3.56 -3.94
C LEU A 182 -9.94 -3.78 -3.61
N LEU A 183 -10.84 -3.02 -4.25
CA LEU A 183 -12.27 -3.26 -4.16
C LEU A 183 -12.66 -4.30 -5.22
N VAL A 184 -13.11 -5.46 -4.77
CA VAL A 184 -13.66 -6.54 -5.60
C VAL A 184 -15.18 -6.44 -5.54
N ARG A 185 -15.82 -6.09 -6.67
CA ARG A 185 -17.29 -5.98 -6.75
C ARG A 185 -17.93 -7.37 -6.83
N ALA A 186 -19.07 -7.57 -6.15
CA ALA A 186 -19.85 -8.78 -6.25
C ALA A 186 -20.40 -9.00 -7.66
N ASP A 187 -20.83 -10.24 -7.93
CA ASP A 187 -21.60 -10.53 -9.15
C ASP A 187 -22.89 -9.71 -9.13
N GLU A 188 -23.20 -9.04 -10.25
CA GLU A 188 -24.54 -8.55 -10.46
C GLU A 188 -25.41 -9.80 -10.64
N GLU A 189 -26.34 -10.06 -9.70
CA GLU A 189 -27.34 -11.09 -9.90
C GLU A 189 -28.06 -10.72 -11.19
N GLY A 190 -27.92 -11.56 -12.22
CA GLY A 190 -28.53 -11.30 -13.50
C GLY A 190 -30.05 -11.15 -13.35
N GLU A 191 -30.55 -9.99 -13.82
CA GLU A 191 -31.97 -9.81 -14.06
C GLU A 191 -32.49 -10.84 -15.06
#